data_a7b1b6381772b5fe234a3a587e9b3e66
#
_entry.id   a7b1b6381772b5fe234a3a587e9b3e66
#
_cell.length_a   1.000
_cell.length_b   1.000
_cell.length_c   1.000
_cell.angle_alpha   90.00
_cell.angle_beta   90.00
_cell.angle_gamma   90.00
#
_symmetry.space_group_name_H-M   'P 1'
#
loop_
_entity.id
_entity.type
_entity.pdbx_description
1 polymer ?
#
loop_
_entity_poly.entity_id
_entity_poly.type
_entity_poly.pdbx_seq_one_letter_code
_entity_poly.pdbx_strand_id
1 'polypeptide(L)'
;MAGPGAASSATAPPVLTRGVPVTQTPSHPTALTAAAPRIDTRHELGCTNTATVDEISLNGAPVVDGPAPDKDLAPLSMSVGTTQLWRFVNAATDAFLDLALIDEAGKPVPIQVLARDGSPMIDDAGHPTDSPLTTEPQLVPPAGRIEFLVSAPALDQKVYLVSHAVDTGCTGDSVPERRLGILTALPYTADAAQQAQVPPRTTSPNMFAGLLSRKTEHKRVIAFAEYPRPGDEDQTDFYIAERRPGVALVPYQMNGAPTITVPADSVEEWTVENWTNEVHAFHIHQVHFRVLSVNGQSVVDGALLDTDTVPAATAIAAPPPAAVVPAPRAPVAPASPAPADVTAASQVAPGQVRIKLFFPESLAGDIPFHCHLVDHEDNGMMGVLRVNPRGGRNPP
;
A
#
# COMPACT_ATOMS: atom_id res chain seq x y z
N MET A 1 6.88 36.87 41.26
CA MET A 1 7.81 36.74 40.13
C MET A 1 7.71 35.30 39.66
N ALA A 2 7.06 35.11 38.54
CA ALA A 2 6.88 33.77 37.96
C ALA A 2 8.09 33.46 37.06
N GLY A 3 8.72 32.34 37.36
CA GLY A 3 9.80 31.79 36.51
C GLY A 3 9.25 31.15 35.23
N PRO A 4 10.00 31.10 34.14
CA PRO A 4 9.53 30.55 32.87
C PRO A 4 9.42 29.03 32.95
N GLY A 5 8.23 28.52 32.65
CA GLY A 5 7.99 27.10 32.54
C GLY A 5 8.82 26.46 31.40
N ALA A 6 9.50 25.39 31.74
CA ALA A 6 10.23 24.57 30.77
C ALA A 6 9.21 23.91 29.80
N ALA A 7 9.35 24.20 28.52
CA ALA A 7 8.60 23.52 27.47
C ALA A 7 9.01 22.03 27.46
N SER A 8 8.04 21.16 27.71
CA SER A 8 8.17 19.71 27.55
C SER A 8 8.47 19.42 26.07
N SER A 9 9.65 18.88 25.77
CA SER A 9 9.95 18.35 24.45
C SER A 9 9.15 17.06 24.25
N ALA A 10 7.98 17.18 23.65
CA ALA A 10 7.30 16.00 23.11
C ALA A 10 8.23 15.37 22.09
N THR A 11 8.62 14.12 22.33
CA THR A 11 9.39 13.32 21.37
C THR A 11 8.57 13.24 20.08
N ALA A 12 9.11 13.74 18.98
CA ALA A 12 8.42 13.66 17.69
C ALA A 12 8.16 12.18 17.32
N PRO A 13 7.04 11.90 16.67
CA PRO A 13 6.76 10.54 16.22
C PRO A 13 7.84 10.07 15.22
N PRO A 14 8.13 8.76 15.16
CA PRO A 14 9.05 8.20 14.18
C PRO A 14 8.58 8.46 12.76
N VAL A 15 9.47 8.92 11.91
CA VAL A 15 9.25 9.18 10.48
C VAL A 15 10.35 8.51 9.69
N LEU A 16 9.98 7.71 8.71
CA LEU A 16 10.92 7.18 7.71
C LEU A 16 10.97 8.11 6.51
N THR A 17 12.17 8.47 6.12
CA THR A 17 12.40 9.35 4.96
C THR A 17 13.49 8.79 4.08
N ARG A 18 13.33 8.88 2.77
CA ARG A 18 14.38 8.61 1.79
C ARG A 18 15.34 9.82 1.71
N GLY A 19 16.62 9.57 1.71
CA GLY A 19 17.60 10.62 1.47
C GLY A 19 18.03 10.63 0.00
N VAL A 20 17.55 11.52 -0.81
CA VAL A 20 18.17 12.30 -1.91
C VAL A 20 17.04 12.91 -2.78
N PRO A 21 17.04 14.18 -3.11
CA PRO A 21 16.10 14.76 -4.05
C PRO A 21 16.47 14.37 -5.49
N VAL A 22 15.62 13.62 -6.16
CA VAL A 22 15.70 13.41 -7.60
C VAL A 22 15.06 14.60 -8.29
N THR A 23 15.87 15.45 -8.91
CA THR A 23 15.37 16.45 -9.85
C THR A 23 15.29 15.81 -11.24
N GLN A 24 14.18 15.19 -11.55
CA GLN A 24 13.82 14.86 -12.93
C GLN A 24 12.72 15.82 -13.41
N THR A 25 12.98 16.49 -14.50
CA THR A 25 11.99 17.30 -15.20
C THR A 25 11.15 16.34 -16.05
N PRO A 26 9.82 16.24 -15.85
CA PRO A 26 9.01 15.34 -16.66
C PRO A 26 9.02 15.77 -18.13
N SER A 27 9.55 14.92 -18.99
CA SER A 27 9.41 15.08 -20.45
C SER A 27 8.07 14.48 -20.88
N HIS A 28 7.07 15.31 -21.10
CA HIS A 28 5.80 14.83 -21.65
C HIS A 28 5.96 14.39 -23.12
N PRO A 29 5.55 13.18 -23.47
CA PRO A 29 5.62 12.71 -24.85
C PRO A 29 4.58 13.39 -25.75
N THR A 30 5.03 13.77 -26.91
CA THR A 30 4.22 14.27 -28.04
C THR A 30 3.37 13.12 -28.60
N ALA A 31 2.15 13.44 -29.02
CA ALA A 31 1.10 12.56 -29.49
C ALA A 31 1.52 11.19 -30.09
N LEU A 32 1.06 10.12 -29.45
CA LEU A 32 1.25 8.73 -29.89
C LEU A 32 0.39 8.42 -31.11
N THR A 33 1.02 8.00 -32.20
CA THR A 33 0.36 7.43 -33.39
C THR A 33 0.15 5.91 -33.30
N ALA A 34 0.61 5.26 -32.23
CA ALA A 34 0.36 3.86 -31.95
C ALA A 34 -1.00 3.67 -31.28
N ALA A 35 -1.67 2.54 -31.52
CA ALA A 35 -2.89 2.19 -30.82
C ALA A 35 -2.62 2.11 -29.32
N ALA A 36 -3.41 2.86 -28.51
CA ALA A 36 -3.23 2.85 -27.07
C ALA A 36 -3.36 1.41 -26.50
N PRO A 37 -2.55 1.06 -25.51
CA PRO A 37 -2.52 -0.29 -24.96
C PRO A 37 -3.85 -0.67 -24.33
N ARG A 38 -4.14 -1.96 -24.28
CA ARG A 38 -5.29 -2.56 -23.60
C ARG A 38 -4.77 -3.59 -22.65
N ILE A 39 -5.42 -3.74 -21.50
CA ILE A 39 -5.04 -4.80 -20.56
C ILE A 39 -5.13 -6.15 -21.29
N ASP A 40 -3.98 -6.79 -21.47
CA ASP A 40 -3.88 -8.12 -22.05
C ASP A 40 -3.75 -9.15 -20.92
N THR A 41 -4.72 -10.03 -20.83
CA THR A 41 -4.73 -11.13 -19.85
C THR A 41 -3.73 -12.22 -20.16
N ARG A 42 -2.98 -12.09 -21.25
CA ARG A 42 -1.94 -13.01 -21.72
C ARG A 42 -0.53 -12.46 -21.56
N HIS A 43 -0.38 -11.41 -20.75
CA HIS A 43 0.91 -10.78 -20.52
C HIS A 43 1.92 -11.79 -19.97
N GLU A 44 3.09 -11.90 -20.60
CA GLU A 44 4.19 -12.68 -20.05
C GLU A 44 4.84 -11.89 -18.92
N LEU A 45 4.81 -12.48 -17.73
CA LEU A 45 5.47 -11.91 -16.57
C LEU A 45 6.98 -12.11 -16.70
N GLY A 46 7.68 -11.12 -17.24
CA GLY A 46 9.15 -11.08 -17.26
C GLY A 46 9.69 -10.70 -15.89
N CYS A 47 10.59 -11.48 -15.31
CA CYS A 47 11.29 -11.11 -14.08
C CYS A 47 12.66 -10.56 -14.44
N THR A 48 12.82 -9.26 -14.37
CA THR A 48 14.08 -8.59 -14.75
C THR A 48 14.67 -7.73 -13.63
N ASN A 49 14.01 -7.64 -12.46
CA ASN A 49 14.45 -6.69 -11.46
C ASN A 49 15.67 -7.13 -10.67
N THR A 50 16.60 -6.21 -10.53
CA THR A 50 17.79 -6.28 -9.68
C THR A 50 17.95 -5.04 -8.83
N ALA A 51 17.03 -4.07 -8.91
CA ALA A 51 17.10 -2.87 -8.11
C ALA A 51 16.83 -3.18 -6.64
N THR A 52 17.47 -2.45 -5.76
CA THR A 52 17.22 -2.49 -4.32
C THR A 52 16.69 -1.14 -3.90
N VAL A 53 15.73 -1.13 -2.97
CA VAL A 53 15.32 0.11 -2.35
C VAL A 53 16.54 0.80 -1.76
N ASP A 54 16.72 2.04 -2.13
CA ASP A 54 17.82 2.89 -1.68
C ASP A 54 17.83 3.13 -0.17
N GLU A 55 18.70 4.00 0.29
CA GLU A 55 18.83 4.34 1.71
C GLU A 55 17.52 4.81 2.33
N ILE A 56 17.12 4.15 3.41
CA ILE A 56 16.03 4.60 4.26
C ILE A 56 16.56 5.08 5.61
N SER A 57 15.79 5.87 6.32
CA SER A 57 16.15 6.34 7.66
C SER A 57 14.95 6.29 8.62
N LEU A 58 15.22 6.03 9.89
CA LEU A 58 14.24 6.18 10.97
C LEU A 58 14.54 7.45 11.75
N ASN A 59 13.65 8.44 11.71
CA ASN A 59 13.85 9.76 12.35
C ASN A 59 15.19 10.42 11.97
N GLY A 60 15.62 10.25 10.71
CA GLY A 60 16.88 10.77 10.21
C GLY A 60 18.13 9.94 10.55
N ALA A 61 17.99 8.86 11.32
CA ALA A 61 19.06 7.90 11.51
C ALA A 61 19.08 6.89 10.35
N PRO A 62 20.19 6.74 9.63
CA PRO A 62 20.28 5.78 8.52
C PRO A 62 19.95 4.36 8.98
N VAL A 63 19.26 3.61 8.15
CA VAL A 63 18.96 2.18 8.35
C VAL A 63 19.73 1.39 7.31
N VAL A 64 20.44 0.36 7.76
CA VAL A 64 21.19 -0.55 6.88
C VAL A 64 20.43 -1.86 6.69
N ASP A 65 20.70 -2.53 5.59
CA ASP A 65 20.10 -3.84 5.29
C ASP A 65 20.61 -4.92 6.24
N GLY A 66 19.72 -5.82 6.61
CA GLY A 66 20.01 -6.96 7.46
C GLY A 66 20.16 -6.63 8.94
N PRO A 67 20.79 -7.53 9.71
CA PRO A 67 20.95 -7.41 11.17
C PRO A 67 22.08 -6.42 11.50
N ALA A 68 21.73 -5.13 11.60
CA ALA A 68 22.67 -4.09 12.02
C ALA A 68 23.08 -4.27 13.50
N PRO A 69 24.34 -3.91 13.87
CA PRO A 69 24.75 -3.87 15.27
C PRO A 69 23.99 -2.77 16.02
N ASP A 70 23.73 -3.00 17.31
CA ASP A 70 22.93 -2.08 18.16
C ASP A 70 23.37 -0.62 18.11
N LYS A 71 24.68 -0.37 18.02
CA LYS A 71 25.27 0.98 17.98
C LYS A 71 24.90 1.77 16.74
N ASP A 72 24.48 1.09 15.68
CA ASP A 72 24.12 1.68 14.38
C ASP A 72 22.60 1.79 14.21
N LEU A 73 21.80 1.35 15.21
CA LEU A 73 20.36 1.42 15.20
C LEU A 73 19.86 2.73 15.79
N ALA A 74 18.71 3.22 15.27
CA ALA A 74 18.03 4.38 15.83
C ALA A 74 17.65 4.10 17.30
N PRO A 75 18.10 4.91 18.28
CA PRO A 75 17.80 4.68 19.68
C PRO A 75 16.37 5.11 20.00
N LEU A 76 15.59 4.18 20.55
CA LEU A 76 14.26 4.41 21.09
C LEU A 76 14.30 4.12 22.59
N SER A 77 13.66 4.96 23.41
CA SER A 77 13.70 4.78 24.86
C SER A 77 12.35 5.04 25.51
N MET A 78 12.04 4.27 26.54
CA MET A 78 10.84 4.39 27.36
C MET A 78 11.19 4.18 28.81
N SER A 79 10.43 4.78 29.74
CA SER A 79 10.57 4.44 31.17
C SER A 79 9.98 3.05 31.44
N VAL A 80 10.68 2.24 32.23
CA VAL A 80 10.20 0.90 32.62
C VAL A 80 8.79 0.98 33.22
N GLY A 81 7.94 0.02 32.89
CA GLY A 81 6.55 -0.05 33.38
C GLY A 81 5.59 0.95 32.72
N THR A 82 6.00 1.65 31.68
CA THR A 82 5.13 2.55 30.93
C THR A 82 4.69 1.94 29.60
N THR A 83 3.60 2.49 29.06
CA THR A 83 3.12 2.20 27.70
C THR A 83 3.07 3.51 26.93
N GLN A 84 3.55 3.53 25.70
CA GLN A 84 3.52 4.69 24.83
C GLN A 84 2.64 4.43 23.60
N LEU A 85 2.01 5.51 23.13
CA LEU A 85 1.40 5.53 21.79
C LEU A 85 2.48 5.91 20.78
N TRP A 86 2.77 4.99 19.87
CA TRP A 86 3.65 5.26 18.75
C TRP A 86 2.81 5.57 17.51
N ARG A 87 3.22 6.62 16.80
CA ARG A 87 2.70 7.00 15.49
C ARG A 87 3.79 6.78 14.48
N PHE A 88 3.57 5.86 13.59
CA PHE A 88 4.49 5.52 12.53
C PHE A 88 3.95 5.99 11.18
N VAL A 89 4.81 6.63 10.40
CA VAL A 89 4.51 7.05 9.02
C VAL A 89 5.58 6.45 8.13
N ASN A 90 5.17 5.71 7.12
CA ASN A 90 6.07 5.31 6.06
C ASN A 90 6.14 6.45 5.03
N ALA A 91 7.19 7.25 5.11
CA ALA A 91 7.46 8.35 4.19
C ALA A 91 8.54 7.99 3.13
N ALA A 92 8.86 6.70 3.01
CA ALA A 92 9.70 6.23 1.92
C ALA A 92 8.98 6.38 0.58
N THR A 93 9.73 6.59 -0.48
CA THR A 93 9.17 6.75 -1.84
C THR A 93 8.66 5.43 -2.40
N ASP A 94 9.36 4.31 -2.13
CA ASP A 94 9.07 3.01 -2.80
C ASP A 94 9.12 1.82 -1.83
N ALA A 95 9.64 1.99 -0.59
CA ALA A 95 9.78 0.90 0.36
C ALA A 95 8.48 0.56 1.05
N PHE A 96 8.00 -0.66 0.90
CA PHE A 96 7.02 -1.28 1.79
C PHE A 96 7.70 -1.68 3.10
N LEU A 97 7.02 -1.52 4.23
CA LEU A 97 7.56 -1.87 5.54
C LEU A 97 6.63 -2.85 6.24
N ASP A 98 7.14 -4.03 6.58
CA ASP A 98 6.41 -5.04 7.33
C ASP A 98 6.87 -5.03 8.79
N LEU A 99 6.25 -4.15 9.57
CA LEU A 99 6.68 -3.76 10.90
C LEU A 99 6.36 -4.79 11.96
N ALA A 100 7.35 -5.13 12.77
CA ALA A 100 7.17 -5.92 13.97
C ALA A 100 8.09 -5.42 15.10
N LEU A 101 7.75 -5.80 16.34
CA LEU A 101 8.65 -5.73 17.46
C LEU A 101 9.13 -7.14 17.81
N ILE A 102 10.44 -7.33 18.00
CA ILE A 102 11.03 -8.59 18.42
C ILE A 102 11.98 -8.38 19.59
N ASP A 103 12.09 -9.38 20.47
CA ASP A 103 13.09 -9.38 21.54
C ASP A 103 14.48 -9.82 21.04
N GLU A 104 15.46 -9.89 21.94
CA GLU A 104 16.85 -10.30 21.64
C GLU A 104 16.96 -11.74 21.11
N ALA A 105 15.97 -12.58 21.41
CA ALA A 105 15.88 -13.96 20.90
C ALA A 105 15.13 -14.07 19.56
N GLY A 106 14.66 -12.94 19.01
CA GLY A 106 13.84 -12.89 17.79
C GLY A 106 12.37 -13.26 18.03
N LYS A 107 11.93 -13.37 19.29
CA LYS A 107 10.54 -13.67 19.60
C LYS A 107 9.67 -12.41 19.41
N PRO A 108 8.50 -12.52 18.75
CA PRO A 108 7.60 -11.37 18.58
C PRO A 108 7.12 -10.79 19.92
N VAL A 109 7.14 -9.46 20.01
CA VAL A 109 6.62 -8.67 21.14
C VAL A 109 5.28 -8.07 20.71
N PRO A 110 4.20 -8.29 21.47
CA PRO A 110 2.86 -7.87 21.04
C PRO A 110 2.70 -6.35 21.09
N ILE A 111 1.95 -5.83 20.12
CA ILE A 111 1.48 -4.44 20.02
C ILE A 111 -0.05 -4.40 20.01
N GLN A 112 -0.63 -3.24 20.28
CA GLN A 112 -2.06 -2.99 20.10
C GLN A 112 -2.26 -1.87 19.08
N VAL A 113 -2.78 -2.21 17.90
CA VAL A 113 -3.06 -1.22 16.85
C VAL A 113 -4.31 -0.45 17.21
N LEU A 114 -4.23 0.88 17.23
CA LEU A 114 -5.33 1.77 17.59
C LEU A 114 -5.93 2.52 16.40
N ALA A 115 -5.10 2.82 15.40
CA ALA A 115 -5.52 3.56 14.22
C ALA A 115 -4.67 3.19 13.01
N ARG A 116 -5.24 3.37 11.83
CA ARG A 116 -4.55 3.32 10.53
C ARG A 116 -4.97 4.54 9.71
N ASP A 117 -4.06 5.09 8.96
CA ASP A 117 -4.25 6.24 8.06
C ASP A 117 -5.00 7.43 8.72
N GLY A 118 -4.66 7.69 9.99
CA GLY A 118 -5.28 8.75 10.76
C GLY A 118 -6.72 8.45 11.26
N SER A 119 -7.26 7.28 10.94
CA SER A 119 -8.58 6.85 11.39
C SER A 119 -8.48 5.81 12.49
N PRO A 120 -9.23 5.93 13.61
CA PRO A 120 -9.25 4.91 14.64
C PRO A 120 -9.82 3.60 14.10
N MET A 121 -9.41 2.47 14.68
CA MET A 121 -10.09 1.19 14.44
C MET A 121 -11.53 1.31 14.91
N ILE A 122 -12.49 0.97 14.04
CA ILE A 122 -13.94 1.09 14.32
C ILE A 122 -14.70 -0.17 13.92
N ASP A 123 -15.83 -0.40 14.58
CA ASP A 123 -16.86 -1.34 14.10
C ASP A 123 -17.64 -0.74 12.90
N ASP A 124 -18.58 -1.51 12.33
CA ASP A 124 -19.41 -0.99 11.23
C ASP A 124 -20.39 0.10 11.70
N ALA A 125 -20.72 0.17 12.98
CA ALA A 125 -21.53 1.26 13.52
C ALA A 125 -20.74 2.56 13.71
N GLY A 126 -19.41 2.53 13.49
CA GLY A 126 -18.52 3.68 13.60
C GLY A 126 -18.02 3.94 15.02
N HIS A 127 -18.21 3.00 15.94
CA HIS A 127 -17.67 3.13 17.29
C HIS A 127 -16.20 2.67 17.31
N PRO A 128 -15.32 3.38 18.03
CA PRO A 128 -13.97 2.92 18.25
C PRO A 128 -13.95 1.53 18.89
N THR A 129 -13.13 0.65 18.34
CA THR A 129 -12.93 -0.71 18.87
C THR A 129 -11.56 -0.83 19.52
N ASP A 130 -11.49 -1.65 20.56
CA ASP A 130 -10.22 -2.08 21.11
C ASP A 130 -9.70 -3.26 20.27
N SER A 131 -8.67 -3.00 19.47
CA SER A 131 -7.99 -4.08 18.78
C SER A 131 -7.31 -5.00 19.80
N PRO A 132 -7.34 -6.32 19.61
CA PRO A 132 -6.59 -7.22 20.45
C PRO A 132 -5.08 -6.95 20.33
N LEU A 133 -4.32 -7.40 21.33
CA LEU A 133 -2.88 -7.48 21.18
C LEU A 133 -2.55 -8.43 20.02
N THR A 134 -1.64 -8.02 19.17
CA THR A 134 -1.18 -8.82 18.03
C THR A 134 0.34 -8.92 18.01
N THR A 135 0.83 -10.06 17.57
CA THR A 135 2.24 -10.31 17.22
C THR A 135 2.44 -10.42 15.71
N GLU A 136 1.35 -10.32 14.95
CA GLU A 136 1.41 -10.33 13.50
C GLU A 136 2.10 -9.06 13.00
N PRO A 137 3.03 -9.17 12.04
CA PRO A 137 3.64 -8.01 11.40
C PRO A 137 2.59 -7.11 10.76
N GLN A 138 2.92 -5.84 10.65
CA GLN A 138 2.01 -4.82 10.14
C GLN A 138 2.57 -4.23 8.85
N LEU A 139 2.06 -4.67 7.72
CA LEU A 139 2.44 -4.11 6.43
C LEU A 139 1.96 -2.66 6.31
N VAL A 140 2.91 -1.76 6.05
CA VAL A 140 2.69 -0.32 5.89
C VAL A 140 3.28 0.11 4.54
N PRO A 141 2.45 0.31 3.53
CA PRO A 141 2.90 0.78 2.22
C PRO A 141 3.47 2.20 2.30
N PRO A 142 4.15 2.70 1.25
CA PRO A 142 4.46 4.13 1.12
C PRO A 142 3.21 4.99 1.38
N ALA A 143 3.36 6.09 2.10
CA ALA A 143 2.31 6.95 2.68
C ALA A 143 1.41 6.31 3.75
N GLY A 144 1.48 5.02 4.02
CA GLY A 144 0.74 4.37 5.07
C GLY A 144 1.10 4.91 6.46
N ARG A 145 0.13 5.01 7.35
CA ARG A 145 0.29 5.44 8.75
C ARG A 145 -0.32 4.40 9.67
N ILE A 146 0.35 4.15 10.79
CA ILE A 146 -0.16 3.25 11.82
C ILE A 146 0.09 3.82 13.22
N GLU A 147 -0.89 3.73 14.09
CA GLU A 147 -0.78 4.11 15.51
C GLU A 147 -0.97 2.87 16.37
N PHE A 148 -0.03 2.62 17.26
CA PHE A 148 -0.09 1.44 18.13
C PHE A 148 0.53 1.69 19.49
N LEU A 149 0.09 0.92 20.49
CA LEU A 149 0.64 0.95 21.83
C LEU A 149 1.83 0.00 21.94
N VAL A 150 2.89 0.49 22.57
CA VAL A 150 4.10 -0.25 22.89
C VAL A 150 4.33 -0.21 24.39
N SER A 151 4.55 -1.36 25.00
CA SER A 151 4.95 -1.46 26.40
C SER A 151 6.46 -1.49 26.53
N ALA A 152 6.98 -0.77 27.53
CA ALA A 152 8.41 -0.74 27.79
C ALA A 152 8.94 -2.15 28.14
N PRO A 153 10.13 -2.55 27.63
CA PRO A 153 10.79 -3.77 28.08
C PRO A 153 11.26 -3.64 29.54
N ALA A 154 11.77 -4.72 30.13
CA ALA A 154 12.49 -4.63 31.40
C ALA A 154 13.82 -3.88 31.22
N LEU A 155 14.40 -3.38 32.32
CA LEU A 155 15.62 -2.52 32.27
C LEU A 155 16.85 -3.20 31.63
N ASP A 156 16.92 -4.51 31.68
CA ASP A 156 18.00 -5.33 31.14
C ASP A 156 17.66 -5.99 29.79
N GLN A 157 16.50 -5.67 29.23
CA GLN A 157 16.02 -6.22 27.97
C GLN A 157 16.03 -5.17 26.85
N LYS A 158 16.20 -5.67 25.64
CA LYS A 158 16.12 -4.89 24.42
C LYS A 158 14.98 -5.43 23.54
N VAL A 159 14.33 -4.53 22.85
CA VAL A 159 13.33 -4.84 21.81
C VAL A 159 13.74 -4.12 20.55
N TYR A 160 13.65 -4.79 19.42
CA TYR A 160 13.98 -4.21 18.13
C TYR A 160 12.70 -3.92 17.36
N LEU A 161 12.60 -2.71 16.82
CA LEU A 161 11.65 -2.40 15.75
C LEU A 161 12.29 -2.90 14.44
N VAL A 162 11.62 -3.83 13.78
CA VAL A 162 12.10 -4.42 12.54
C VAL A 162 11.07 -4.21 11.42
N SER A 163 11.54 -4.26 10.18
CA SER A 163 10.72 -4.53 9.01
C SER A 163 11.18 -5.85 8.43
N HIS A 164 10.29 -6.82 8.34
CA HIS A 164 10.59 -8.06 7.64
C HIS A 164 10.77 -7.81 6.14
N ALA A 165 11.38 -8.75 5.44
CA ALA A 165 11.50 -8.69 3.98
C ALA A 165 10.10 -8.71 3.37
N VAL A 166 9.89 -7.86 2.36
CA VAL A 166 8.63 -7.80 1.61
C VAL A 166 8.88 -8.30 0.19
N ASP A 167 8.08 -9.27 -0.24
CA ASP A 167 8.03 -9.71 -1.64
C ASP A 167 7.21 -8.70 -2.45
N THR A 168 7.89 -7.86 -3.19
CA THR A 168 7.30 -6.83 -4.04
C THR A 168 6.95 -7.32 -5.44
N GLY A 169 7.16 -8.60 -5.71
CA GLY A 169 7.01 -9.17 -7.05
C GLY A 169 8.31 -9.16 -7.85
N CYS A 170 8.30 -9.74 -9.05
CA CYS A 170 9.53 -9.98 -9.76
C CYS A 170 10.09 -8.77 -10.52
N THR A 171 9.33 -7.71 -10.67
CA THR A 171 9.81 -6.42 -11.22
C THR A 171 9.87 -5.32 -10.18
N GLY A 172 9.29 -5.53 -8.99
CA GLY A 172 9.33 -4.59 -7.89
C GLY A 172 10.69 -4.54 -7.18
N ASP A 173 11.02 -3.42 -6.58
CA ASP A 173 12.27 -3.20 -5.86
C ASP A 173 12.44 -4.18 -4.68
N SER A 174 13.64 -4.71 -4.51
CA SER A 174 13.92 -5.60 -3.39
C SER A 174 13.84 -4.88 -2.05
N VAL A 175 13.01 -5.37 -1.14
CA VAL A 175 12.85 -4.85 0.21
C VAL A 175 13.34 -5.89 1.21
N PRO A 176 14.64 -5.91 1.55
CA PRO A 176 15.20 -6.87 2.48
C PRO A 176 14.76 -6.61 3.93
N GLU A 177 14.91 -7.61 4.79
CA GLU A 177 14.71 -7.44 6.23
C GLU A 177 15.68 -6.39 6.79
N ARG A 178 15.18 -5.53 7.66
CA ARG A 178 15.94 -4.46 8.31
C ARG A 178 15.60 -4.32 9.79
N ARG A 179 16.61 -4.05 10.60
CA ARG A 179 16.40 -3.52 11.94
C ARG A 179 16.34 -2.00 11.86
N LEU A 180 15.18 -1.43 12.18
CA LEU A 180 14.94 0.01 12.10
C LEU A 180 15.41 0.75 13.34
N GLY A 181 15.22 0.16 14.53
CA GLY A 181 15.58 0.82 15.77
C GLY A 181 15.68 -0.16 16.94
N ILE A 182 16.27 0.32 18.03
CA ILE A 182 16.41 -0.43 19.27
C ILE A 182 15.71 0.29 20.41
N LEU A 183 14.75 -0.40 21.05
CA LEU A 183 14.02 0.09 22.20
C LEU A 183 14.68 -0.44 23.49
N THR A 184 15.07 0.48 24.37
CA THR A 184 15.61 0.18 25.69
C THR A 184 14.78 0.86 26.76
N ALA A 185 14.70 0.23 27.95
CA ALA A 185 14.04 0.84 29.07
C ALA A 185 15.00 1.76 29.86
N LEU A 186 14.47 2.90 30.29
CA LEU A 186 15.09 3.79 31.27
C LEU A 186 14.48 3.56 32.66
N PRO A 187 15.22 3.85 33.75
CA PRO A 187 14.63 3.84 35.07
C PRO A 187 13.38 4.71 35.14
N TYR A 188 12.38 4.25 35.90
CA TYR A 188 11.16 4.99 36.11
C TYR A 188 11.43 6.32 36.80
N THR A 189 10.85 7.41 36.30
CA THR A 189 10.82 8.73 36.94
C THR A 189 9.38 9.19 37.11
N ALA A 190 9.09 9.97 38.16
CA ALA A 190 7.73 10.45 38.42
C ALA A 190 7.13 11.26 37.26
N ASP A 191 7.98 11.94 36.47
CA ASP A 191 7.55 12.70 35.29
C ASP A 191 7.11 11.80 34.13
N ALA A 192 7.59 10.55 34.10
CA ALA A 192 7.22 9.58 33.06
C ALA A 192 5.76 9.11 33.18
N ALA A 193 5.19 9.09 34.39
CA ALA A 193 3.80 8.72 34.61
C ALA A 193 2.81 9.69 33.93
N GLN A 194 3.23 10.94 33.75
CA GLN A 194 2.38 11.99 33.15
C GLN A 194 2.40 11.92 31.60
N GLN A 195 3.41 11.30 31.00
CA GLN A 195 3.58 11.17 29.55
C GLN A 195 2.86 9.96 28.96
N ALA A 196 2.45 8.99 29.76
CA ALA A 196 1.87 7.72 29.33
C ALA A 196 0.34 7.74 29.17
N GLN A 197 -0.30 8.91 29.15
CA GLN A 197 -1.75 9.00 28.94
C GLN A 197 -2.07 8.82 27.46
N VAL A 198 -2.70 7.71 27.12
CA VAL A 198 -3.36 7.52 25.83
C VAL A 198 -4.46 8.60 25.72
N PRO A 199 -4.44 9.47 24.70
CA PRO A 199 -5.46 10.49 24.57
C PRO A 199 -6.84 9.83 24.49
N PRO A 200 -7.87 10.44 25.11
CA PRO A 200 -9.23 9.89 25.02
C PRO A 200 -9.65 9.85 23.56
N ARG A 201 -10.19 8.70 23.13
CA ARG A 201 -10.73 8.56 21.78
C ARG A 201 -11.92 9.51 21.63
N THR A 202 -11.87 10.37 20.61
CA THR A 202 -13.01 11.24 20.30
C THR A 202 -14.13 10.41 19.68
N THR A 203 -15.33 10.57 20.21
CA THR A 203 -16.55 9.92 19.68
C THR A 203 -17.23 10.79 18.62
N SER A 204 -16.48 11.53 17.83
CA SER A 204 -17.07 12.32 16.73
C SER A 204 -17.83 11.42 15.78
N PRO A 205 -19.00 11.84 15.28
CA PRO A 205 -19.74 11.05 14.30
C PRO A 205 -18.84 10.73 13.10
N ASN A 206 -18.63 9.46 12.84
CA ASN A 206 -17.84 9.02 11.69
C ASN A 206 -18.76 8.96 10.47
N MET A 207 -18.44 9.73 9.41
CA MET A 207 -19.22 9.72 8.17
C MET A 207 -19.25 8.35 7.47
N PHE A 208 -18.32 7.47 7.81
CA PHE A 208 -18.24 6.10 7.29
C PHE A 208 -18.97 5.08 8.16
N ALA A 209 -19.67 5.50 9.24
CA ALA A 209 -20.48 4.60 10.05
C ALA A 209 -21.53 3.88 9.18
N GLY A 210 -21.65 2.57 9.37
CA GLY A 210 -22.54 1.72 8.59
C GLY A 210 -22.10 1.48 7.15
N LEU A 211 -20.87 1.84 6.76
CA LEU A 211 -20.43 1.74 5.37
C LEU A 211 -20.55 0.32 4.82
N LEU A 212 -20.20 -0.71 5.60
CA LEU A 212 -20.30 -2.11 5.15
C LEU A 212 -21.75 -2.55 4.90
N SER A 213 -22.69 -2.05 5.72
CA SER A 213 -24.12 -2.37 5.62
C SER A 213 -24.88 -1.48 4.63
N ARG A 214 -24.34 -0.32 4.22
CA ARG A 214 -24.96 0.54 3.20
C ARG A 214 -25.06 -0.19 1.86
N LYS A 215 -26.16 0.05 1.14
CA LYS A 215 -26.35 -0.51 -0.21
C LYS A 215 -25.30 0.06 -1.15
N THR A 216 -24.60 -0.82 -1.86
CA THR A 216 -23.73 -0.45 -2.99
C THR A 216 -24.56 0.01 -4.17
N GLU A 217 -24.29 1.19 -4.71
CA GLU A 217 -25.00 1.77 -5.85
C GLU A 217 -24.26 1.47 -7.15
N HIS A 218 -22.93 1.52 -7.13
CA HIS A 218 -22.10 1.26 -8.29
C HIS A 218 -20.94 0.32 -7.96
N LYS A 219 -20.53 -0.46 -8.95
CA LYS A 219 -19.34 -1.32 -8.88
C LYS A 219 -18.42 -0.94 -10.04
N ARG A 220 -17.12 -0.80 -9.73
CA ARG A 220 -16.09 -0.46 -10.72
C ARG A 220 -14.92 -1.42 -10.62
N VAL A 221 -14.17 -1.50 -11.70
CA VAL A 221 -12.87 -2.14 -11.72
C VAL A 221 -11.86 -1.08 -12.10
N ILE A 222 -10.92 -0.85 -11.21
CA ILE A 222 -9.77 0.03 -11.42
C ILE A 222 -8.58 -0.87 -11.65
N ALA A 223 -7.77 -0.60 -12.66
CA ALA A 223 -6.64 -1.45 -12.99
C ALA A 223 -5.34 -0.66 -13.03
N PHE A 224 -4.30 -1.23 -12.41
CA PHE A 224 -2.92 -0.88 -12.64
C PHE A 224 -2.37 -1.70 -13.81
N ALA A 225 -1.62 -1.05 -14.69
CA ALA A 225 -0.94 -1.68 -15.80
C ALA A 225 0.32 -0.92 -16.19
N GLU A 226 1.28 -1.65 -16.72
CA GLU A 226 2.56 -1.15 -17.20
C GLU A 226 2.83 -1.70 -18.58
N TYR A 227 3.34 -0.88 -19.47
CA TYR A 227 3.69 -1.28 -20.82
C TYR A 227 4.96 -0.58 -21.29
N PRO A 228 5.83 -1.25 -22.01
CA PRO A 228 6.94 -0.60 -22.69
C PRO A 228 6.43 0.55 -23.55
N ARG A 229 7.12 1.69 -23.49
CA ARG A 229 6.75 2.87 -24.27
C ARG A 229 6.93 2.59 -25.77
N PRO A 230 5.94 2.82 -26.62
CA PRO A 230 6.06 2.61 -28.04
C PRO A 230 7.20 3.42 -28.65
N GLY A 231 8.21 2.72 -29.21
CA GLY A 231 9.39 3.34 -29.82
C GLY A 231 10.54 3.67 -28.87
N ASP A 232 10.41 3.36 -27.60
CA ASP A 232 11.45 3.46 -26.59
C ASP A 232 11.22 2.35 -25.54
N GLU A 233 11.63 1.12 -25.88
CA GLU A 233 11.36 -0.07 -25.07
C GLU A 233 12.12 -0.08 -23.72
N ASP A 234 13.10 0.81 -23.55
CA ASP A 234 13.81 1.00 -22.28
C ASP A 234 13.02 1.84 -21.28
N GLN A 235 11.88 2.42 -21.71
CA GLN A 235 11.00 3.19 -20.87
C GLN A 235 9.65 2.47 -20.66
N THR A 236 9.10 2.59 -19.47
CA THR A 236 7.79 2.05 -19.11
C THR A 236 6.77 3.18 -18.98
N ASP A 237 5.61 3.00 -19.60
CA ASP A 237 4.45 3.86 -19.38
C ASP A 237 3.55 3.21 -18.33
N PHE A 238 3.16 3.98 -17.32
CA PHE A 238 2.37 3.55 -16.18
C PHE A 238 0.93 4.03 -16.28
N TYR A 239 -0.02 3.16 -15.93
CA TYR A 239 -1.44 3.43 -16.07
C TYR A 239 -2.23 3.06 -14.83
N ILE A 240 -3.16 3.93 -14.44
CA ILE A 240 -4.27 3.61 -13.56
C ILE A 240 -5.57 4.08 -14.22
N ALA A 241 -6.53 3.17 -14.44
CA ALA A 241 -7.74 3.49 -15.18
C ALA A 241 -8.92 2.63 -14.77
N GLU A 242 -10.15 3.13 -15.00
CA GLU A 242 -11.33 2.29 -14.93
C GLU A 242 -11.31 1.28 -16.08
N ARG A 243 -11.21 0.01 -15.75
CA ARG A 243 -11.17 -1.08 -16.73
C ARG A 243 -12.54 -1.29 -17.35
N ARG A 244 -12.67 -1.00 -18.63
CA ARG A 244 -13.88 -1.24 -19.43
C ARG A 244 -13.54 -2.12 -20.64
N PRO A 245 -14.33 -3.15 -20.96
CA PRO A 245 -14.06 -4.00 -22.10
C PRO A 245 -13.94 -3.19 -23.40
N GLY A 246 -12.84 -3.39 -24.13
CA GLY A 246 -12.59 -2.73 -25.41
C GLY A 246 -12.18 -1.26 -25.35
N VAL A 247 -12.09 -0.67 -24.16
CA VAL A 247 -11.58 0.70 -23.95
C VAL A 247 -10.08 0.64 -23.77
N ALA A 248 -9.36 1.49 -24.50
CA ALA A 248 -7.93 1.64 -24.38
C ALA A 248 -7.55 2.38 -23.08
N LEU A 249 -6.39 2.05 -22.51
CA LEU A 249 -5.78 2.81 -21.44
C LEU A 249 -5.31 4.16 -21.98
N VAL A 250 -5.52 5.20 -21.19
CA VAL A 250 -5.08 6.56 -21.53
C VAL A 250 -4.13 7.02 -20.46
N PRO A 251 -2.91 7.48 -20.81
CA PRO A 251 -1.98 8.05 -19.85
C PRO A 251 -2.62 9.26 -19.15
N TYR A 252 -2.22 9.47 -17.89
CA TYR A 252 -2.67 10.62 -17.13
C TYR A 252 -2.29 11.94 -17.84
N GLN A 253 -3.21 12.88 -17.83
CA GLN A 253 -3.00 14.24 -18.34
C GLN A 253 -3.47 15.24 -17.29
N MET A 254 -2.58 16.11 -16.83
CA MET A 254 -2.82 17.04 -15.70
C MET A 254 -4.07 17.92 -15.86
N ASN A 255 -4.47 18.28 -17.05
CA ASN A 255 -5.66 19.08 -17.33
C ASN A 255 -6.68 18.31 -18.20
N GLY A 256 -6.59 16.98 -18.17
CA GLY A 256 -7.49 16.09 -18.90
C GLY A 256 -8.87 15.99 -18.27
N ALA A 257 -9.75 15.26 -18.94
CA ALA A 257 -11.04 14.88 -18.35
C ALA A 257 -10.81 13.94 -17.15
N PRO A 258 -11.70 13.98 -16.14
CA PRO A 258 -11.64 13.04 -15.03
C PRO A 258 -11.65 11.60 -15.51
N THR A 259 -10.80 10.76 -14.91
CA THR A 259 -10.74 9.31 -15.17
C THR A 259 -12.05 8.62 -14.79
N ILE A 260 -12.65 9.07 -13.69
CA ILE A 260 -13.89 8.54 -13.12
C ILE A 260 -14.79 9.70 -12.72
N THR A 261 -16.09 9.49 -12.84
CA THR A 261 -17.10 10.42 -12.33
C THR A 261 -18.09 9.67 -11.46
N VAL A 262 -18.36 10.18 -10.26
CA VAL A 262 -19.30 9.60 -9.30
C VAL A 262 -20.32 10.63 -8.83
N PRO A 263 -21.56 10.23 -8.51
CA PRO A 263 -22.52 11.10 -7.86
C PRO A 263 -22.12 11.38 -6.41
N ALA A 264 -22.38 12.57 -5.90
CA ALA A 264 -22.29 12.84 -4.47
C ALA A 264 -23.28 11.98 -3.68
N ASP A 265 -22.91 11.67 -2.42
CA ASP A 265 -23.61 10.79 -1.48
C ASP A 265 -23.82 9.35 -1.99
N SER A 266 -22.99 8.90 -2.93
CA SER A 266 -23.01 7.54 -3.43
C SER A 266 -22.10 6.61 -2.64
N VAL A 267 -22.50 5.33 -2.56
CA VAL A 267 -21.69 4.23 -2.02
C VAL A 267 -21.27 3.33 -3.18
N GLU A 268 -19.97 3.15 -3.32
CA GLU A 268 -19.41 2.33 -4.39
C GLU A 268 -18.57 1.17 -3.84
N GLU A 269 -18.50 0.08 -4.58
CA GLU A 269 -17.52 -0.98 -4.41
C GLU A 269 -16.57 -0.96 -5.61
N TRP A 270 -15.27 -0.86 -5.31
CA TRP A 270 -14.24 -0.93 -6.33
C TRP A 270 -13.45 -2.23 -6.17
N THR A 271 -13.14 -2.86 -7.29
CA THR A 271 -12.10 -3.89 -7.38
C THR A 271 -10.89 -3.21 -7.98
N VAL A 272 -9.85 -3.03 -7.19
CA VAL A 272 -8.55 -2.55 -7.66
C VAL A 272 -7.77 -3.78 -8.11
N GLU A 273 -7.50 -3.89 -9.40
CA GLU A 273 -6.78 -4.98 -10.04
C GLU A 273 -5.36 -4.53 -10.38
N ASN A 274 -4.40 -5.36 -10.06
CA ASN A 274 -3.01 -5.17 -10.46
C ASN A 274 -2.64 -6.20 -11.53
N TRP A 275 -2.36 -5.74 -12.73
CA TRP A 275 -1.99 -6.56 -13.88
C TRP A 275 -0.48 -6.56 -14.14
N THR A 276 0.31 -6.10 -13.19
CA THR A 276 1.76 -5.98 -13.27
C THR A 276 2.46 -7.04 -12.44
N ASN A 277 3.76 -7.16 -12.58
CA ASN A 277 4.59 -8.13 -11.89
C ASN A 277 5.13 -7.64 -10.56
N GLU A 278 4.71 -6.47 -10.13
CA GLU A 278 5.10 -5.88 -8.86
C GLU A 278 3.90 -5.45 -8.03
N VAL A 279 4.14 -5.23 -6.76
CA VAL A 279 3.17 -4.75 -5.79
C VAL A 279 3.00 -3.25 -5.93
N HIS A 280 1.76 -2.75 -5.94
CA HIS A 280 1.46 -1.32 -5.94
C HIS A 280 0.85 -0.86 -4.62
N ALA A 281 0.97 0.44 -4.34
CA ALA A 281 0.30 1.10 -3.23
C ALA A 281 -0.85 1.97 -3.79
N PHE A 282 -2.09 1.50 -3.70
CA PHE A 282 -3.25 2.30 -4.09
C PHE A 282 -3.54 3.37 -3.04
N HIS A 283 -3.53 4.62 -3.44
CA HIS A 283 -3.92 5.76 -2.60
C HIS A 283 -5.03 6.57 -3.24
N ILE A 284 -5.97 7.05 -2.41
CA ILE A 284 -7.02 8.00 -2.82
C ILE A 284 -7.07 9.16 -1.82
N HIS A 285 -7.01 10.39 -2.34
CA HIS A 285 -7.07 11.59 -1.53
C HIS A 285 -8.45 11.78 -0.89
N GLN A 286 -8.52 12.42 0.27
CA GLN A 286 -9.74 12.92 0.94
C GLN A 286 -10.80 11.88 1.31
N VAL A 287 -10.71 10.66 0.80
CA VAL A 287 -11.68 9.58 1.03
C VAL A 287 -11.00 8.43 1.73
N HIS A 288 -11.69 7.88 2.74
CA HIS A 288 -11.28 6.60 3.32
C HIS A 288 -12.17 5.47 2.79
N PHE A 289 -11.62 4.28 2.76
CA PHE A 289 -12.32 3.07 2.34
C PHE A 289 -12.20 1.94 3.36
N ARG A 290 -13.11 0.98 3.25
CA ARG A 290 -13.03 -0.31 3.94
C ARG A 290 -12.56 -1.37 2.96
N VAL A 291 -11.54 -2.14 3.32
CA VAL A 291 -11.14 -3.32 2.55
C VAL A 291 -12.14 -4.44 2.81
N LEU A 292 -12.64 -5.03 1.73
CA LEU A 292 -13.59 -6.15 1.78
C LEU A 292 -12.88 -7.49 1.60
N SER A 293 -11.90 -7.53 0.71
CA SER A 293 -11.12 -8.75 0.44
C SER A 293 -9.82 -8.42 -0.29
N VAL A 294 -8.81 -9.27 -0.09
CA VAL A 294 -7.55 -9.30 -0.84
C VAL A 294 -7.45 -10.66 -1.52
N ASN A 295 -7.24 -10.70 -2.83
CA ASN A 295 -7.20 -11.93 -3.65
C ASN A 295 -8.35 -12.90 -3.35
N GLY A 296 -9.56 -12.35 -3.16
CA GLY A 296 -10.78 -13.10 -2.85
C GLY A 296 -10.91 -13.56 -1.39
N GLN A 297 -9.90 -13.40 -0.55
CA GLN A 297 -9.96 -13.68 0.88
C GLN A 297 -10.57 -12.48 1.63
N SER A 298 -11.65 -12.72 2.38
CA SER A 298 -12.32 -11.65 3.12
C SER A 298 -11.41 -11.08 4.21
N VAL A 299 -11.39 -9.75 4.31
CA VAL A 299 -10.72 -9.02 5.38
C VAL A 299 -11.76 -8.60 6.41
N VAL A 300 -11.47 -8.88 7.69
CA VAL A 300 -12.31 -8.50 8.83
C VAL A 300 -11.44 -7.70 9.79
N ASP A 301 -11.21 -6.45 9.46
CA ASP A 301 -10.60 -5.51 10.38
C ASP A 301 -11.45 -4.24 10.52
N GLY A 302 -11.15 -3.44 11.55
CA GLY A 302 -11.86 -2.19 11.81
C GLY A 302 -11.22 -0.98 11.10
N ALA A 303 -10.26 -1.18 10.19
CA ALA A 303 -9.51 -0.08 9.60
C ALA A 303 -10.34 0.68 8.54
N LEU A 304 -10.20 2.00 8.57
CA LEU A 304 -10.53 2.90 7.47
C LEU A 304 -9.19 3.37 6.89
N LEU A 305 -8.91 2.98 5.66
CA LEU A 305 -7.65 3.26 4.98
C LEU A 305 -7.85 4.31 3.89
N ASP A 306 -6.83 5.07 3.59
CA ASP A 306 -6.72 5.85 2.35
C ASP A 306 -5.60 5.32 1.44
N THR A 307 -4.78 4.40 1.97
CA THR A 307 -3.70 3.74 1.24
C THR A 307 -3.69 2.26 1.56
N ASP A 308 -3.61 1.40 0.54
CA ASP A 308 -3.49 -0.05 0.74
C ASP A 308 -2.61 -0.70 -0.34
N THR A 309 -2.03 -1.84 0.04
CA THR A 309 -1.16 -2.63 -0.83
C THR A 309 -1.99 -3.47 -1.80
N VAL A 310 -1.73 -3.37 -3.10
CA VAL A 310 -2.35 -4.20 -4.14
C VAL A 310 -1.34 -5.25 -4.60
N PRO A 311 -1.58 -6.53 -4.31
CA PRO A 311 -0.64 -7.60 -4.65
C PRO A 311 -0.32 -7.68 -6.15
N ALA A 312 0.86 -8.17 -6.50
CA ALA A 312 1.24 -8.43 -7.88
C ALA A 312 0.34 -9.48 -8.55
N ALA A 313 0.28 -9.44 -9.87
CA ALA A 313 -0.37 -10.47 -10.67
C ALA A 313 0.36 -11.81 -10.53
N THR A 314 -0.38 -12.90 -10.69
CA THR A 314 0.16 -14.26 -10.61
C THR A 314 -0.10 -15.05 -11.89
N ALA A 315 0.88 -15.85 -12.32
CA ALA A 315 0.67 -16.77 -13.44
C ALA A 315 -0.38 -17.84 -13.07
N ILE A 316 -1.37 -18.03 -13.92
CA ILE A 316 -2.30 -19.14 -13.79
C ILE A 316 -1.62 -20.37 -14.40
N ALA A 317 -1.43 -21.43 -13.61
CA ALA A 317 -0.91 -22.68 -14.13
C ALA A 317 -1.80 -23.17 -15.29
N ALA A 318 -1.19 -23.47 -16.42
CA ALA A 318 -1.92 -24.09 -17.54
C ALA A 318 -2.63 -25.36 -17.03
N PRO A 319 -3.88 -25.62 -17.42
CA PRO A 319 -4.53 -26.87 -17.08
C PRO A 319 -3.66 -28.02 -17.58
N PRO A 320 -3.53 -29.15 -16.83
CA PRO A 320 -2.76 -30.27 -17.27
C PRO A 320 -3.25 -30.68 -18.67
N PRO A 321 -2.35 -31.02 -19.61
CA PRO A 321 -2.76 -31.39 -20.95
C PRO A 321 -3.79 -32.52 -20.82
N ALA A 322 -4.93 -32.36 -21.52
CA ALA A 322 -5.98 -33.37 -21.51
C ALA A 322 -5.33 -34.71 -21.86
N ALA A 323 -5.59 -35.74 -21.02
CA ALA A 323 -5.04 -37.07 -21.24
C ALA A 323 -5.38 -37.50 -22.67
N VAL A 324 -4.36 -37.56 -23.53
CA VAL A 324 -4.52 -38.03 -24.90
C VAL A 324 -4.82 -39.54 -24.80
N VAL A 325 -6.08 -39.87 -24.97
CA VAL A 325 -6.46 -41.29 -25.16
C VAL A 325 -5.79 -41.73 -26.49
N PRO A 326 -4.87 -42.69 -26.47
CA PRO A 326 -4.20 -43.08 -27.69
C PRO A 326 -5.21 -43.64 -28.68
N ALA A 327 -5.34 -42.96 -29.83
CA ALA A 327 -6.07 -43.49 -30.95
C ALA A 327 -5.33 -44.74 -31.53
N PRO A 328 -6.04 -45.71 -32.08
CA PRO A 328 -5.40 -46.92 -32.66
C PRO A 328 -4.45 -46.53 -33.82
N ARG A 329 -3.25 -47.05 -33.74
CA ARG A 329 -2.12 -46.79 -34.64
C ARG A 329 -2.42 -47.05 -36.11
N ALA A 330 -2.36 -46.01 -36.94
CA ALA A 330 -2.17 -46.13 -38.39
C ALA A 330 -0.67 -46.06 -38.74
N PRO A 331 -0.20 -46.62 -39.87
CA PRO A 331 1.21 -46.77 -40.17
C PRO A 331 1.92 -45.44 -40.41
N VAL A 332 3.12 -45.31 -39.82
CA VAL A 332 3.94 -44.10 -39.74
C VAL A 332 4.68 -43.85 -41.06
N ALA A 333 4.50 -42.67 -41.64
CA ALA A 333 5.44 -42.03 -42.56
C ALA A 333 6.47 -41.20 -41.76
N PRO A 334 7.73 -41.06 -42.24
CA PRO A 334 8.76 -40.35 -41.50
C PRO A 334 8.42 -38.86 -41.40
N ALA A 335 8.33 -38.35 -40.14
CA ALA A 335 8.03 -36.98 -39.87
C ALA A 335 9.27 -36.09 -39.99
N SER A 336 9.13 -34.98 -40.71
CA SER A 336 10.01 -33.80 -40.56
C SER A 336 9.92 -33.25 -39.16
N PRO A 337 11.00 -32.71 -38.56
CA PRO A 337 10.91 -32.07 -37.26
C PRO A 337 9.99 -30.85 -37.36
N ALA A 338 8.93 -30.88 -36.59
CA ALA A 338 8.07 -29.72 -36.40
C ALA A 338 8.86 -28.58 -35.69
N PRO A 339 8.65 -27.32 -36.06
CA PRO A 339 9.21 -26.21 -35.29
C PRO A 339 8.71 -26.31 -33.87
N ALA A 340 9.60 -26.03 -32.91
CA ALA A 340 9.27 -26.00 -31.48
C ALA A 340 8.03 -25.14 -31.25
N ASP A 341 7.04 -25.75 -30.63
CA ASP A 341 5.75 -25.15 -30.38
C ASP A 341 5.91 -23.88 -29.52
N VAL A 342 5.42 -22.79 -30.02
CA VAL A 342 5.39 -21.51 -29.31
C VAL A 342 4.59 -21.74 -28.06
N THR A 343 5.22 -21.56 -26.92
CA THR A 343 4.67 -21.67 -25.58
C THR A 343 3.26 -21.09 -25.51
N ALA A 344 2.31 -21.88 -25.04
CA ALA A 344 0.98 -21.39 -24.72
C ALA A 344 1.13 -20.23 -23.76
N ALA A 345 0.73 -19.03 -24.18
CA ALA A 345 0.78 -17.84 -23.36
C ALA A 345 0.10 -18.14 -22.02
N SER A 346 0.85 -18.03 -20.93
CA SER A 346 0.33 -18.27 -19.59
C SER A 346 -0.77 -17.24 -19.32
N GLN A 347 -1.94 -17.69 -18.91
CA GLN A 347 -2.97 -16.77 -18.44
C GLN A 347 -2.52 -16.18 -17.10
N VAL A 348 -2.76 -14.90 -16.90
CA VAL A 348 -2.41 -14.17 -15.71
C VAL A 348 -3.68 -13.82 -14.93
N ALA A 349 -3.67 -14.03 -13.62
CA ALA A 349 -4.68 -13.52 -12.72
C ALA A 349 -4.15 -12.22 -12.06
N PRO A 350 -4.89 -11.13 -12.11
CA PRO A 350 -4.48 -9.91 -11.43
C PRO A 350 -4.46 -10.12 -9.92
N GLY A 351 -3.54 -9.47 -9.23
CA GLY A 351 -3.68 -9.22 -7.81
C GLY A 351 -4.89 -8.31 -7.59
N GLN A 352 -5.66 -8.51 -6.51
CA GLN A 352 -6.92 -7.80 -6.33
C GLN A 352 -7.12 -7.35 -4.88
N VAL A 353 -7.56 -6.09 -4.74
CA VAL A 353 -8.13 -5.59 -3.49
C VAL A 353 -9.54 -5.09 -3.78
N ARG A 354 -10.53 -5.58 -3.03
CA ARG A 354 -11.89 -5.05 -3.10
C ARG A 354 -12.11 -4.09 -1.95
N ILE A 355 -12.58 -2.90 -2.27
CA ILE A 355 -12.79 -1.82 -1.31
C ILE A 355 -14.21 -1.27 -1.41
N LYS A 356 -14.70 -0.69 -0.32
CA LYS A 356 -15.97 0.01 -0.27
C LYS A 356 -15.77 1.44 0.17
N LEU A 357 -16.33 2.37 -0.59
CA LEU A 357 -16.15 3.82 -0.46
C LEU A 357 -17.49 4.53 -0.33
N PHE A 358 -17.46 5.70 0.28
CA PHE A 358 -18.57 6.64 0.32
C PHE A 358 -18.07 8.02 -0.09
N PHE A 359 -18.77 8.66 -1.01
CA PHE A 359 -18.44 9.98 -1.55
C PHE A 359 -19.45 11.03 -1.08
N PRO A 360 -19.27 11.62 0.12
CA PRO A 360 -20.21 12.62 0.63
C PRO A 360 -20.23 13.88 -0.22
N GLU A 361 -21.36 14.60 -0.25
CA GLU A 361 -21.49 15.85 -1.01
C GLU A 361 -20.48 16.92 -0.59
N SER A 362 -20.02 16.89 0.67
CA SER A 362 -18.98 17.80 1.16
C SER A 362 -17.63 17.66 0.44
N LEU A 363 -17.43 16.57 -0.27
CA LEU A 363 -16.23 16.31 -1.08
C LEU A 363 -16.48 16.51 -2.58
N ALA A 364 -17.58 17.22 -2.98
CA ALA A 364 -17.83 17.52 -4.39
C ALA A 364 -16.64 18.28 -5.00
N GLY A 365 -16.11 17.77 -6.11
CA GLY A 365 -14.92 18.29 -6.77
C GLY A 365 -14.03 17.18 -7.30
N ASP A 366 -12.81 17.54 -7.64
CA ASP A 366 -11.80 16.63 -8.17
C ASP A 366 -10.93 16.06 -7.05
N ILE A 367 -10.78 14.75 -7.05
CA ILE A 367 -10.04 13.97 -6.05
C ILE A 367 -9.00 13.13 -6.79
N PRO A 368 -7.70 13.35 -6.60
CA PRO A 368 -6.67 12.48 -7.14
C PRO A 368 -6.71 11.08 -6.50
N PHE A 369 -6.35 10.08 -7.28
CA PHE A 369 -6.01 8.74 -6.82
C PHE A 369 -4.84 8.21 -7.66
N HIS A 370 -3.93 7.46 -7.05
CA HIS A 370 -2.70 7.07 -7.71
C HIS A 370 -2.02 5.88 -7.04
N CYS A 371 -0.98 5.34 -7.66
CA CYS A 371 0.01 4.53 -6.99
C CYS A 371 0.90 5.45 -6.14
N HIS A 372 1.18 5.07 -4.89
CA HIS A 372 2.06 5.87 -4.03
C HIS A 372 3.51 5.39 -4.03
N LEU A 373 3.92 4.64 -5.04
CA LEU A 373 5.33 4.53 -5.45
C LEU A 373 5.63 5.77 -6.28
N VAL A 374 6.58 6.59 -5.84
CA VAL A 374 6.78 7.93 -6.40
C VAL A 374 7.19 7.88 -7.87
N ASP A 375 8.03 6.92 -8.24
CA ASP A 375 8.44 6.75 -9.64
C ASP A 375 7.26 6.39 -10.54
N HIS A 376 6.26 5.63 -10.04
CA HIS A 376 5.05 5.29 -10.80
C HIS A 376 4.11 6.48 -10.91
N GLU A 377 3.90 7.22 -9.81
CA GLU A 377 3.09 8.44 -9.80
C GLU A 377 3.65 9.46 -10.80
N ASP A 378 4.95 9.76 -10.72
CA ASP A 378 5.63 10.73 -11.57
C ASP A 378 5.60 10.33 -13.06
N ASN A 379 5.56 9.04 -13.36
CA ASN A 379 5.47 8.50 -14.72
C ASN A 379 4.03 8.21 -15.19
N GLY A 380 3.01 8.67 -14.44
CA GLY A 380 1.63 8.73 -14.93
C GLY A 380 0.67 7.71 -14.34
N MET A 381 1.06 6.93 -13.30
CA MET A 381 0.14 6.04 -12.60
C MET A 381 -0.80 6.83 -11.68
N MET A 382 -1.51 7.77 -12.27
CA MET A 382 -2.44 8.70 -11.63
C MET A 382 -3.79 8.75 -12.34
N GLY A 383 -4.82 9.13 -11.59
CA GLY A 383 -6.14 9.42 -12.11
C GLY A 383 -6.83 10.52 -11.31
N VAL A 384 -7.88 11.09 -11.87
CA VAL A 384 -8.74 12.05 -11.18
C VAL A 384 -10.15 11.47 -11.12
N LEU A 385 -10.68 11.43 -9.92
CA LEU A 385 -12.09 11.17 -9.65
C LEU A 385 -12.81 12.50 -9.49
N ARG A 386 -13.94 12.70 -10.20
CA ARG A 386 -14.83 13.83 -10.00
C ARG A 386 -16.08 13.42 -9.26
N VAL A 387 -16.31 14.01 -8.08
CA VAL A 387 -17.57 13.88 -7.35
C VAL A 387 -18.52 14.99 -7.82
N ASN A 388 -19.58 14.62 -8.52
CA ASN A 388 -20.60 15.56 -9.01
C ASN A 388 -21.58 15.90 -7.88
N PRO A 389 -21.80 17.20 -7.58
CA PRO A 389 -22.76 17.61 -6.56
C PRO A 389 -24.19 17.27 -6.96
N ARG A 390 -25.06 17.08 -5.95
CA ARG A 390 -26.50 16.95 -6.19
C ARG A 390 -27.06 18.23 -6.82
N GLY A 391 -27.87 18.09 -7.88
CA GLY A 391 -28.51 19.22 -8.54
C GLY A 391 -27.71 19.91 -9.64
N GLY A 392 -26.60 19.33 -10.09
CA GLY A 392 -25.95 19.72 -11.35
C GLY A 392 -25.24 21.07 -11.35
N ARG A 393 -24.91 21.64 -10.19
CA ARG A 393 -24.01 22.81 -10.10
C ARG A 393 -22.59 22.32 -9.95
N ASN A 394 -21.77 22.46 -10.98
CA ASN A 394 -20.33 22.30 -10.82
C ASN A 394 -19.83 23.30 -9.77
N PRO A 395 -18.94 22.92 -8.88
CA PRO A 395 -18.25 23.88 -8.00
C PRO A 395 -17.52 24.92 -8.87
N PRO A 396 -17.36 26.14 -8.35
CA PRO A 396 -16.74 27.26 -9.05
C PRO A 396 -15.28 27.02 -9.43
#